data_87e92084c986e8fcff844732d9d31b2f
#
_entry.id   87e92084c986e8fcff844732d9d31b2f
#
_cell.length_a   1.000
_cell.length_b   1.000
_cell.length_c   1.000
_cell.angle_alpha   90.00
_cell.angle_beta   90.00
_cell.angle_gamma   90.00
#
_symmetry.space_group_name_H-M   'P 1'
#
loop_
_entity.id
_entity.type
_entity.pdbx_description
1 polymer ?
#
loop_
_entity_poly.entity_id
_entity_poly.type
_entity_poly.pdbx_seq_one_letter_code
_entity_poly.pdbx_strand_id
1 'polypeptide(L)'
;FQTNEVEVSWVAFFQLTRAYLYITLYCVWGISLQRRIVNKTARRCLCGIASLMVFWFVIRTLKYNVFYEPVLRRYSWYGYYVPLLSIPSLSVIAALKMRESENQKRRQWTGIFLVITVGVILLVMTNDLHQLVFRFPAEKPWTDDEYFYGPGFVLCVAWIAIGFLTMLGILIAKCRNPGKKKIWLPFVPLGLFFIWCIANIFRIPHLKIIAGDMAAACCLLIAALFESCIQCGLILVNNRYGELFQASRGINAQISDRNLNIRYTTGDGIELDKEEMKEALENPGYEKKGSV
;
A
#
# COMPACT_ATOMS: atom_id res chain seq x y z
N PHE A 1 1.55 -43.25 16.59
CA PHE A 1 2.09 -42.10 17.37
C PHE A 1 3.17 -41.34 16.58
N GLN A 2 4.10 -42.00 15.90
CA GLN A 2 5.18 -41.37 15.13
C GLN A 2 4.70 -40.64 13.87
N THR A 3 3.65 -41.07 13.22
CA THR A 3 3.09 -40.40 12.02
C THR A 3 2.53 -39.02 12.31
N ASN A 4 1.90 -38.79 13.47
CA ASN A 4 1.34 -37.48 13.84
C ASN A 4 2.40 -36.44 14.14
N GLU A 5 3.53 -36.77 14.75
CA GLU A 5 4.63 -35.84 15.02
C GLU A 5 5.33 -35.39 13.74
N VAL A 6 5.50 -36.30 12.79
CA VAL A 6 6.11 -35.95 11.46
C VAL A 6 5.20 -35.05 10.66
N GLU A 7 3.88 -35.30 10.59
CA GLU A 7 2.93 -34.45 9.91
C GLU A 7 2.86 -33.03 10.52
N VAL A 8 2.83 -32.94 11.85
CA VAL A 8 2.85 -31.65 12.57
C VAL A 8 4.13 -30.85 12.25
N SER A 9 5.28 -31.54 12.19
CA SER A 9 6.57 -30.92 11.84
C SER A 9 6.57 -30.38 10.42
N TRP A 10 6.07 -31.12 9.43
CA TRP A 10 5.98 -30.65 8.05
C TRP A 10 5.04 -29.45 7.87
N VAL A 11 3.88 -29.47 8.51
CA VAL A 11 2.94 -28.34 8.46
C VAL A 11 3.55 -27.07 9.06
N ALA A 12 4.23 -27.17 10.20
CA ALA A 12 4.92 -26.04 10.81
C ALA A 12 6.04 -25.51 9.91
N PHE A 13 6.84 -26.40 9.30
CA PHE A 13 7.88 -26.02 8.35
C PHE A 13 7.32 -25.27 7.14
N PHE A 14 6.24 -25.77 6.52
CA PHE A 14 5.60 -25.09 5.39
C PHE A 14 5.01 -23.72 5.78
N GLN A 15 4.40 -23.60 6.95
CA GLN A 15 3.85 -22.34 7.43
C GLN A 15 4.97 -21.31 7.68
N LEU A 16 6.08 -21.72 8.26
CA LEU A 16 7.22 -20.86 8.53
C LEU A 16 7.90 -20.42 7.23
N THR A 17 8.17 -21.36 6.32
CA THR A 17 8.76 -21.07 5.00
C THR A 17 7.90 -20.09 4.22
N ARG A 18 6.58 -20.26 4.23
CA ARG A 18 5.65 -19.35 3.57
C ARG A 18 5.69 -17.95 4.18
N ALA A 19 5.79 -17.82 5.51
CA ALA A 19 5.91 -16.53 6.19
C ALA A 19 7.19 -15.79 5.78
N TYR A 20 8.33 -16.47 5.73
CA TYR A 20 9.60 -15.89 5.27
C TYR A 20 9.54 -15.45 3.81
N LEU A 21 8.90 -16.21 2.94
CA LEU A 21 8.70 -15.82 1.54
C LEU A 21 7.92 -14.51 1.42
N TYR A 22 6.82 -14.35 2.17
CA TYR A 22 6.05 -13.11 2.14
C TYR A 22 6.81 -11.94 2.76
N ILE A 23 7.52 -12.13 3.87
CA ILE A 23 8.37 -11.08 4.47
C ILE A 23 9.41 -10.61 3.45
N THR A 24 10.13 -11.55 2.80
CA THR A 24 11.11 -11.23 1.77
C THR A 24 10.47 -10.50 0.59
N LEU A 25 9.32 -10.97 0.10
CA LEU A 25 8.58 -10.35 -0.99
C LEU A 25 8.25 -8.88 -0.69
N TYR A 26 7.72 -8.57 0.50
CA TYR A 26 7.35 -7.20 0.86
C TYR A 26 8.55 -6.32 1.20
N CYS A 27 9.65 -6.88 1.70
CA CYS A 27 10.92 -6.16 1.82
C CYS A 27 11.46 -5.75 0.44
N VAL A 28 11.52 -6.69 -0.50
CA VAL A 28 11.96 -6.42 -1.89
C VAL A 28 11.02 -5.43 -2.58
N TRP A 29 9.70 -5.57 -2.39
CA TRP A 29 8.72 -4.63 -2.90
C TRP A 29 8.91 -3.22 -2.32
N GLY A 30 9.13 -3.09 -1.02
CA GLY A 30 9.42 -1.82 -0.36
C GLY A 30 10.69 -1.14 -0.90
N ILE A 31 11.77 -1.91 -1.12
CA ILE A 31 13.01 -1.43 -1.74
C ILE A 31 12.75 -0.98 -3.18
N SER A 32 11.96 -1.75 -3.94
CA SER A 32 11.54 -1.37 -5.30
C SER A 32 10.79 -0.05 -5.32
N LEU A 33 9.81 0.14 -4.44
CA LEU A 33 9.05 1.40 -4.28
C LEU A 33 9.98 2.57 -3.95
N GLN A 34 10.96 2.36 -3.08
CA GLN A 34 11.93 3.36 -2.68
C GLN A 34 12.74 3.89 -3.86
N ARG A 35 13.06 3.02 -4.82
CA ARG A 35 13.82 3.38 -6.03
C ARG A 35 12.96 3.98 -7.13
N ARG A 36 11.69 3.54 -7.24
CA ARG A 36 10.79 3.88 -8.36
C ARG A 36 10.02 5.18 -8.12
N ILE A 37 9.62 5.46 -6.88
CA ILE A 37 8.73 6.60 -6.57
C ILE A 37 9.51 7.91 -6.45
N VAL A 38 9.09 8.92 -7.21
CA VAL A 38 9.76 10.22 -7.29
C VAL A 38 9.46 11.10 -6.09
N ASN A 39 8.19 11.24 -5.73
CA ASN A 39 7.77 12.11 -4.62
C ASN A 39 8.25 11.54 -3.28
N LYS A 40 9.12 12.30 -2.57
CA LYS A 40 9.74 11.86 -1.31
C LYS A 40 8.70 11.48 -0.23
N THR A 41 7.61 12.22 -0.13
CA THR A 41 6.60 12.00 0.91
C THR A 41 5.72 10.79 0.57
N ALA A 42 5.25 10.68 -0.67
CA ALA A 42 4.52 9.50 -1.15
C ALA A 42 5.38 8.23 -0.99
N ARG A 43 6.66 8.31 -1.35
CA ARG A 43 7.63 7.22 -1.17
C ARG A 43 7.73 6.77 0.28
N ARG A 44 7.85 7.72 1.25
CA ARG A 44 7.89 7.37 2.69
C ARG A 44 6.61 6.69 3.15
N CYS A 45 5.44 7.17 2.72
CA CYS A 45 4.16 6.53 3.06
C CYS A 45 4.05 5.12 2.47
N LEU A 46 4.43 4.93 1.20
CA LEU A 46 4.37 3.62 0.55
C LEU A 46 5.38 2.63 1.14
N CYS A 47 6.59 3.09 1.49
CA CYS A 47 7.54 2.27 2.26
C CYS A 47 6.99 1.93 3.65
N GLY A 48 6.29 2.86 4.30
CA GLY A 48 5.58 2.61 5.56
C GLY A 48 4.51 1.54 5.42
N ILE A 49 3.75 1.52 4.31
CA ILE A 49 2.78 0.46 4.00
C ILE A 49 3.48 -0.89 3.84
N ALA A 50 4.58 -0.96 3.09
CA ALA A 50 5.37 -2.19 2.96
C ALA A 50 5.89 -2.67 4.32
N SER A 51 6.36 -1.77 5.18
CA SER A 51 6.80 -2.10 6.55
C SER A 51 5.67 -2.63 7.42
N LEU A 52 4.45 -2.07 7.29
CA LEU A 52 3.27 -2.57 7.99
C LEU A 52 2.85 -3.97 7.52
N MET A 53 3.02 -4.29 6.23
CA MET A 53 2.78 -5.65 5.72
C MET A 53 3.80 -6.64 6.31
N VAL A 54 5.09 -6.27 6.35
CA VAL A 54 6.13 -7.08 7.01
C VAL A 54 5.79 -7.28 8.49
N PHE A 55 5.43 -6.21 9.20
CA PHE A 55 5.01 -6.27 10.60
C PHE A 55 3.81 -7.22 10.82
N TRP A 56 2.83 -7.23 9.91
CA TRP A 56 1.71 -8.17 9.98
C TRP A 56 2.18 -9.62 9.95
N PHE A 57 3.09 -9.96 9.03
CA PHE A 57 3.64 -11.31 8.95
C PHE A 57 4.51 -11.68 10.15
N VAL A 58 5.26 -10.72 10.71
CA VAL A 58 6.04 -10.93 11.93
C VAL A 58 5.13 -11.27 13.10
N ILE A 59 4.10 -10.45 13.38
CA ILE A 59 3.13 -10.73 14.46
C ILE A 59 2.43 -12.06 14.24
N ARG A 60 2.06 -12.35 12.98
CA ARG A 60 1.44 -13.63 12.64
C ARG A 60 2.37 -14.80 12.95
N THR A 61 3.64 -14.71 12.59
CA THR A 61 4.65 -15.74 12.87
C THR A 61 4.82 -15.93 14.39
N LEU A 62 4.90 -14.85 15.15
CA LEU A 62 4.99 -14.89 16.60
C LEU A 62 3.76 -15.54 17.22
N LYS A 63 2.55 -15.20 16.74
CA LYS A 63 1.29 -15.78 17.24
C LYS A 63 1.26 -17.32 17.12
N TYR A 64 1.71 -17.85 15.99
CA TYR A 64 1.58 -19.29 15.71
C TYR A 64 2.79 -20.12 16.17
N ASN A 65 3.98 -19.53 16.30
CA ASN A 65 5.21 -20.28 16.60
C ASN A 65 5.83 -19.95 17.97
N VAL A 66 5.45 -18.83 18.59
CA VAL A 66 6.10 -18.37 19.84
C VAL A 66 5.11 -18.22 20.98
N PHE A 67 3.92 -17.69 20.72
CA PHE A 67 2.96 -17.44 21.79
C PHE A 67 2.05 -18.64 22.00
N TYR A 68 2.22 -19.33 23.12
CA TYR A 68 1.39 -20.45 23.54
C TYR A 68 0.24 -20.01 24.47
N GLU A 69 0.43 -18.92 25.21
CA GLU A 69 -0.57 -18.35 26.12
C GLU A 69 -1.77 -17.78 25.36
N PRO A 70 -3.03 -18.18 25.72
CA PRO A 70 -4.24 -17.76 25.00
C PRO A 70 -4.41 -16.25 24.94
N VAL A 71 -4.02 -15.54 26.01
CA VAL A 71 -4.10 -14.06 26.07
C VAL A 71 -3.16 -13.41 25.06
N LEU A 72 -1.89 -13.86 25.01
CA LEU A 72 -0.89 -13.33 24.08
C LEU A 72 -1.28 -13.63 22.62
N ARG A 73 -1.83 -14.81 22.35
CA ARG A 73 -2.35 -15.16 21.02
C ARG A 73 -3.50 -14.26 20.61
N ARG A 74 -4.44 -13.95 21.52
CA ARG A 74 -5.56 -13.04 21.27
C ARG A 74 -5.10 -11.61 21.01
N TYR A 75 -4.20 -11.05 21.84
CA TYR A 75 -3.64 -9.72 21.62
C TYR A 75 -2.81 -9.63 20.33
N SER A 76 -2.09 -10.70 19.97
CA SER A 76 -1.41 -10.78 18.67
C SER A 76 -2.40 -10.74 17.51
N TRP A 77 -3.56 -11.38 17.65
CA TRP A 77 -4.63 -11.30 16.65
C TRP A 77 -5.24 -9.91 16.57
N TYR A 78 -5.47 -9.21 17.70
CA TYR A 78 -5.84 -7.79 17.68
C TYR A 78 -4.77 -6.94 16.99
N GLY A 79 -3.51 -7.27 17.17
CA GLY A 79 -2.37 -6.63 16.49
C GLY A 79 -2.45 -6.67 14.96
N TYR A 80 -3.19 -7.60 14.35
CA TYR A 80 -3.42 -7.61 12.88
C TYR A 80 -4.24 -6.41 12.41
N TYR A 81 -5.04 -5.82 13.28
CA TYR A 81 -5.83 -4.63 12.95
C TYR A 81 -4.98 -3.37 12.89
N VAL A 82 -3.79 -3.36 13.51
CA VAL A 82 -2.85 -2.22 13.39
C VAL A 82 -2.46 -1.97 11.93
N PRO A 83 -1.87 -2.92 11.19
CA PRO A 83 -1.60 -2.73 9.77
C PRO A 83 -2.87 -2.59 8.95
N LEU A 84 -3.90 -3.39 9.20
CA LEU A 84 -5.14 -3.40 8.43
C LEU A 84 -5.86 -2.04 8.42
N LEU A 85 -5.87 -1.31 9.53
CA LEU A 85 -6.49 0.00 9.68
C LEU A 85 -5.55 1.15 9.31
N SER A 86 -4.24 0.97 9.52
CA SER A 86 -3.25 2.01 9.21
C SER A 86 -2.96 2.13 7.71
N ILE A 87 -2.96 1.03 6.97
CA ILE A 87 -2.65 1.02 5.53
C ILE A 87 -3.58 1.92 4.71
N PRO A 88 -4.93 1.85 4.84
CA PRO A 88 -5.82 2.76 4.12
C PRO A 88 -5.56 4.23 4.44
N SER A 89 -5.30 4.55 5.71
CA SER A 89 -5.03 5.92 6.15
C SER A 89 -3.71 6.46 5.59
N LEU A 90 -2.64 5.67 5.65
CA LEU A 90 -1.36 6.03 5.00
C LEU A 90 -1.52 6.19 3.49
N SER A 91 -2.40 5.40 2.87
CA SER A 91 -2.72 5.51 1.44
C SER A 91 -3.37 6.85 1.09
N VAL A 92 -4.32 7.30 1.90
CA VAL A 92 -4.94 8.63 1.76
C VAL A 92 -3.90 9.74 1.95
N ILE A 93 -3.06 9.63 2.98
CA ILE A 93 -1.99 10.60 3.24
C ILE A 93 -1.01 10.66 2.07
N ALA A 94 -0.62 9.53 1.51
CA ALA A 94 0.23 9.46 0.31
C ALA A 94 -0.43 10.18 -0.87
N ALA A 95 -1.72 9.90 -1.15
CA ALA A 95 -2.47 10.53 -2.22
C ALA A 95 -2.65 12.05 -2.02
N LEU A 96 -2.87 12.51 -0.80
CA LEU A 96 -2.95 13.93 -0.46
C LEU A 96 -1.63 14.67 -0.71
N LYS A 97 -0.50 14.04 -0.41
CA LYS A 97 0.83 14.64 -0.46
C LYS A 97 1.57 14.48 -1.79
N MET A 98 0.99 13.80 -2.78
CA MET A 98 1.59 13.63 -4.11
C MET A 98 1.72 14.94 -4.90
N ARG A 99 1.05 16.02 -4.53
CA ARG A 99 1.13 17.33 -5.19
C ARG A 99 1.68 18.38 -4.24
N GLU A 100 2.69 19.12 -4.68
CA GLU A 100 3.59 19.99 -3.89
C GLU A 100 2.96 21.21 -3.18
N SER A 101 1.71 21.58 -3.35
CA SER A 101 1.16 22.70 -2.58
C SER A 101 0.65 22.22 -1.21
N GLU A 102 1.44 22.45 -0.18
CA GLU A 102 1.07 22.26 1.21
C GLU A 102 0.06 23.33 1.65
N ASN A 103 -1.23 23.03 1.54
CA ASN A 103 -2.28 23.91 2.00
C ASN A 103 -2.68 23.52 3.43
N GLN A 104 -2.93 24.51 4.32
CA GLN A 104 -3.30 24.28 5.72
C GLN A 104 -4.48 23.31 5.89
N LYS A 105 -5.46 23.35 4.97
CA LYS A 105 -6.56 22.37 4.93
C LYS A 105 -6.08 20.91 4.79
N ARG A 106 -5.04 20.63 4.00
CA ARG A 106 -4.52 19.27 3.81
C ARG A 106 -3.83 18.74 5.06
N ARG A 107 -3.15 19.60 5.80
CA ARG A 107 -2.54 19.24 7.08
C ARG A 107 -3.61 18.84 8.10
N GLN A 108 -4.74 19.56 8.14
CA GLN A 108 -5.87 19.22 8.98
C GLN A 108 -6.48 17.86 8.62
N TRP A 109 -6.75 17.59 7.33
CA TRP A 109 -7.27 16.29 6.89
C TRP A 109 -6.33 15.13 7.22
N THR A 110 -5.02 15.31 7.04
CA THR A 110 -4.02 14.31 7.45
C THR A 110 -4.10 14.01 8.95
N GLY A 111 -4.22 15.05 9.79
CA GLY A 111 -4.37 14.91 11.23
C GLY A 111 -5.66 14.17 11.61
N ILE A 112 -6.79 14.52 10.98
CA ILE A 112 -8.10 13.88 11.23
C ILE A 112 -8.03 12.38 10.90
N PHE A 113 -7.49 12.00 9.73
CA PHE A 113 -7.34 10.59 9.36
C PHE A 113 -6.46 9.82 10.36
N LEU A 114 -5.37 10.41 10.83
CA LEU A 114 -4.50 9.78 11.82
C LEU A 114 -5.20 9.60 13.18
N VAL A 115 -5.89 10.64 13.68
CA VAL A 115 -6.58 10.57 14.97
C VAL A 115 -7.68 9.52 14.94
N ILE A 116 -8.50 9.48 13.89
CA ILE A 116 -9.56 8.46 13.75
C ILE A 116 -8.94 7.07 13.66
N THR A 117 -7.86 6.88 12.89
CA THR A 117 -7.18 5.60 12.77
C THR A 117 -6.68 5.09 14.12
N VAL A 118 -6.01 5.96 14.89
CA VAL A 118 -5.55 5.61 16.24
C VAL A 118 -6.74 5.27 17.15
N GLY A 119 -7.83 6.04 17.10
CA GLY A 119 -9.04 5.76 17.86
C GLY A 119 -9.65 4.39 17.54
N VAL A 120 -9.74 4.03 16.24
CA VAL A 120 -10.28 2.73 15.82
C VAL A 120 -9.31 1.58 16.20
N ILE A 121 -7.99 1.78 16.11
CA ILE A 121 -7.01 0.81 16.59
C ILE A 121 -7.13 0.59 18.10
N LEU A 122 -7.23 1.66 18.88
CA LEU A 122 -7.44 1.56 20.33
C LEU A 122 -8.73 0.84 20.66
N LEU A 123 -9.81 1.10 19.92
CA LEU A 123 -11.07 0.38 20.07
C LEU A 123 -10.89 -1.13 19.90
N VAL A 124 -10.06 -1.59 18.94
CA VAL A 124 -9.76 -3.03 18.77
C VAL A 124 -8.86 -3.55 19.87
N MET A 125 -7.80 -2.82 20.23
CA MET A 125 -6.82 -3.24 21.24
C MET A 125 -7.42 -3.32 22.65
N THR A 126 -8.43 -2.50 22.95
CA THR A 126 -9.16 -2.51 24.23
C THR A 126 -10.42 -3.36 24.21
N ASN A 127 -10.60 -4.19 23.19
CA ASN A 127 -11.84 -4.98 23.02
C ASN A 127 -12.20 -5.85 24.23
N ASP A 128 -11.22 -6.36 24.98
CA ASP A 128 -11.46 -7.17 26.17
C ASP A 128 -12.22 -6.42 27.27
N LEU A 129 -12.21 -5.08 27.28
CA LEU A 129 -12.91 -4.26 28.26
C LEU A 129 -14.40 -4.05 27.92
N HIS A 130 -14.74 -4.03 26.63
CA HIS A 130 -16.08 -3.58 26.21
C HIS A 130 -16.75 -4.52 25.21
N GLN A 131 -16.02 -5.46 24.58
CA GLN A 131 -16.51 -6.43 23.59
C GLN A 131 -17.35 -5.82 22.44
N LEU A 132 -17.06 -4.56 22.06
CA LEU A 132 -17.78 -3.87 20.99
C LEU A 132 -17.37 -4.37 19.59
N VAL A 133 -16.11 -4.78 19.42
CA VAL A 133 -15.59 -5.24 18.11
C VAL A 133 -15.82 -6.75 17.97
N PHE A 134 -15.40 -7.51 18.97
CA PHE A 134 -15.56 -8.96 19.04
C PHE A 134 -16.23 -9.35 20.35
N ARG A 135 -17.27 -10.16 20.26
CA ARG A 135 -18.00 -10.71 21.40
C ARG A 135 -17.61 -12.16 21.59
N PHE A 136 -17.18 -12.49 22.78
CA PHE A 136 -16.81 -13.86 23.15
C PHE A 136 -17.92 -14.55 23.93
N PRO A 137 -18.13 -15.88 23.75
CA PRO A 137 -19.05 -16.65 24.58
C PRO A 137 -18.63 -16.62 26.06
N ALA A 138 -19.58 -16.41 26.95
CA ALA A 138 -19.30 -16.32 28.40
C ALA A 138 -18.80 -17.65 29.01
N GLU A 139 -19.18 -18.78 28.43
CA GLU A 139 -18.92 -20.13 28.96
C GLU A 139 -17.61 -20.75 28.44
N LYS A 140 -16.90 -20.10 27.49
CA LYS A 140 -15.71 -20.63 26.85
C LYS A 140 -14.52 -19.68 27.01
N PRO A 141 -13.27 -20.22 26.95
CA PRO A 141 -12.09 -19.37 26.86
C PRO A 141 -12.15 -18.45 25.66
N TRP A 142 -11.79 -17.18 25.81
CA TRP A 142 -11.79 -16.21 24.73
C TRP A 142 -10.63 -16.52 23.76
N THR A 143 -11.00 -17.00 22.57
CA THR A 143 -10.05 -17.36 21.52
C THR A 143 -10.35 -16.63 20.23
N ASP A 144 -9.40 -16.62 19.30
CA ASP A 144 -9.56 -16.05 17.97
C ASP A 144 -10.32 -16.97 16.99
N ASP A 145 -10.75 -18.13 17.43
CA ASP A 145 -11.51 -19.09 16.62
C ASP A 145 -13.02 -19.00 16.83
N GLU A 146 -13.45 -18.70 18.08
CA GLU A 146 -14.87 -18.64 18.46
C GLU A 146 -15.24 -17.24 18.96
N TYR A 147 -15.78 -16.40 18.07
CA TYR A 147 -16.25 -15.06 18.39
C TYR A 147 -17.37 -14.64 17.44
N PHE A 148 -18.14 -13.63 17.85
CA PHE A 148 -19.14 -12.94 17.03
C PHE A 148 -18.69 -11.52 16.75
N TYR A 149 -19.05 -11.01 15.56
CA TYR A 149 -18.76 -9.63 15.21
C TYR A 149 -19.71 -8.67 15.92
N GLY A 150 -19.15 -7.66 16.59
CA GLY A 150 -19.89 -6.57 17.22
C GLY A 150 -20.03 -5.35 16.29
N PRO A 151 -20.73 -4.29 16.74
CA PRO A 151 -20.92 -3.07 15.96
C PRO A 151 -19.61 -2.32 15.68
N GLY A 152 -18.61 -2.40 16.56
CA GLY A 152 -17.29 -1.84 16.35
C GLY A 152 -16.54 -2.46 15.19
N PHE A 153 -16.81 -3.73 14.86
CA PHE A 153 -16.25 -4.38 13.68
C PHE A 153 -16.75 -3.74 12.37
N VAL A 154 -18.04 -3.38 12.33
CA VAL A 154 -18.63 -2.67 11.18
C VAL A 154 -17.92 -1.32 10.98
N LEU A 155 -17.58 -0.62 12.06
CA LEU A 155 -16.82 0.63 12.01
C LEU A 155 -15.42 0.39 11.43
N CYS A 156 -14.74 -0.69 11.80
CA CYS A 156 -13.42 -1.05 11.23
C CYS A 156 -13.52 -1.28 9.72
N VAL A 157 -14.51 -2.07 9.27
CA VAL A 157 -14.72 -2.37 7.84
C VAL A 157 -15.07 -1.10 7.07
N ALA A 158 -15.96 -0.26 7.61
CA ALA A 158 -16.32 1.02 7.00
C ALA A 158 -15.09 1.94 6.88
N TRP A 159 -14.23 1.99 7.91
CA TRP A 159 -13.00 2.79 7.87
C TRP A 159 -12.05 2.35 6.77
N ILE A 160 -11.86 1.04 6.60
CA ILE A 160 -11.03 0.47 5.52
C ILE A 160 -11.60 0.87 4.15
N ALA A 161 -12.92 0.71 3.96
CA ALA A 161 -13.59 1.04 2.70
C ALA A 161 -13.48 2.53 2.38
N ILE A 162 -13.79 3.41 3.33
CA ILE A 162 -13.67 4.87 3.19
C ILE A 162 -12.22 5.25 2.84
N GLY A 163 -11.23 4.66 3.51
CA GLY A 163 -9.82 4.95 3.24
C GLY A 163 -9.40 4.63 1.82
N PHE A 164 -9.65 3.42 1.32
CA PHE A 164 -9.26 3.03 -0.04
C PHE A 164 -10.04 3.78 -1.12
N LEU A 165 -11.35 3.98 -0.94
CA LEU A 165 -12.17 4.73 -1.88
C LEU A 165 -11.76 6.21 -1.94
N THR A 166 -11.47 6.82 -0.78
CA THR A 166 -10.97 8.19 -0.71
C THR A 166 -9.60 8.32 -1.37
N MET A 167 -8.69 7.37 -1.14
CA MET A 167 -7.38 7.31 -1.81
C MET A 167 -7.56 7.31 -3.33
N LEU A 168 -8.37 6.38 -3.88
CA LEU A 168 -8.59 6.29 -5.32
C LEU A 168 -9.26 7.55 -5.87
N GLY A 169 -10.27 8.10 -5.19
CA GLY A 169 -10.92 9.34 -5.58
C GLY A 169 -9.95 10.51 -5.67
N ILE A 170 -9.05 10.66 -4.69
CA ILE A 170 -8.03 11.70 -4.70
C ILE A 170 -7.02 11.48 -5.84
N LEU A 171 -6.56 10.25 -6.05
CA LEU A 171 -5.59 9.93 -7.10
C LEU A 171 -6.19 10.21 -8.50
N ILE A 172 -7.44 9.78 -8.73
CA ILE A 172 -8.13 10.02 -10.01
C ILE A 172 -8.38 11.51 -10.23
N ALA A 173 -8.87 12.23 -9.22
CA ALA A 173 -9.15 13.67 -9.31
C ALA A 173 -7.87 14.50 -9.55
N LYS A 174 -6.71 14.05 -9.05
CA LYS A 174 -5.43 14.73 -9.21
C LYS A 174 -4.65 14.32 -10.45
N CYS A 175 -5.02 13.22 -11.10
CA CYS A 175 -4.31 12.74 -12.26
C CYS A 175 -4.60 13.61 -13.48
N ARG A 176 -3.55 14.27 -13.99
CA ARG A 176 -3.64 15.21 -15.13
C ARG A 176 -3.71 14.49 -16.48
N ASN A 177 -3.16 13.28 -16.57
CA ASN A 177 -3.18 12.41 -17.74
C ASN A 177 -3.36 10.94 -17.29
N PRO A 178 -4.57 10.52 -16.94
CA PRO A 178 -4.79 9.10 -16.81
C PRO A 178 -4.64 8.50 -18.20
N GLY A 179 -3.83 7.47 -18.35
CA GLY A 179 -3.91 6.64 -19.55
C GLY A 179 -5.36 6.15 -19.64
N LYS A 180 -6.21 6.90 -20.36
CA LYS A 180 -7.69 6.79 -20.35
C LYS A 180 -8.20 5.36 -20.48
N LYS A 181 -7.41 4.47 -21.10
CA LYS A 181 -7.75 3.07 -21.32
C LYS A 181 -7.57 2.13 -20.12
N LYS A 182 -6.82 2.53 -19.05
CA LYS A 182 -6.45 1.62 -17.94
C LYS A 182 -6.87 2.09 -16.55
N ILE A 183 -7.66 3.16 -16.43
CA ILE A 183 -8.06 3.75 -15.13
C ILE A 183 -8.92 2.80 -14.28
N TRP A 184 -9.52 1.80 -14.89
CA TRP A 184 -10.31 0.76 -14.21
C TRP A 184 -9.44 -0.28 -13.48
N LEU A 185 -8.14 -0.38 -13.83
CA LEU A 185 -7.22 -1.41 -13.33
C LEU A 185 -7.14 -1.47 -11.79
N PRO A 186 -7.06 -0.36 -11.02
CA PRO A 186 -7.01 -0.40 -9.56
C PRO A 186 -8.32 -0.88 -8.91
N PHE A 187 -9.46 -0.79 -9.62
CA PHE A 187 -10.74 -1.25 -9.08
C PHE A 187 -10.84 -2.79 -9.03
N VAL A 188 -10.06 -3.51 -9.85
CA VAL A 188 -10.05 -4.98 -9.85
C VAL A 188 -9.50 -5.53 -8.53
N PRO A 189 -8.23 -5.25 -8.12
CA PRO A 189 -7.72 -5.74 -6.85
C PRO A 189 -8.51 -5.20 -5.64
N LEU A 190 -9.04 -3.98 -5.72
CA LEU A 190 -9.90 -3.43 -4.67
C LEU A 190 -11.22 -4.19 -4.56
N GLY A 191 -11.88 -4.48 -5.67
CA GLY A 191 -13.11 -5.29 -5.68
C GLY A 191 -12.86 -6.70 -5.16
N LEU A 192 -11.79 -7.35 -5.60
CA LEU A 192 -11.38 -8.66 -5.08
C LEU A 192 -11.09 -8.63 -3.58
N PHE A 193 -10.46 -7.55 -3.09
CA PHE A 193 -10.22 -7.35 -1.66
C PHE A 193 -11.51 -7.32 -0.85
N PHE A 194 -12.51 -6.56 -1.28
CA PHE A 194 -13.80 -6.50 -0.59
C PHE A 194 -14.57 -7.81 -0.69
N ILE A 195 -14.61 -8.45 -1.87
CA ILE A 195 -15.23 -9.77 -2.04
C ILE A 195 -14.58 -10.78 -1.09
N TRP A 196 -13.26 -10.77 -1.02
CA TRP A 196 -12.50 -11.62 -0.12
C TRP A 196 -12.82 -11.35 1.36
N CYS A 197 -12.86 -10.09 1.78
CA CYS A 197 -13.23 -9.71 3.14
C CYS A 197 -14.66 -10.16 3.49
N ILE A 198 -15.62 -9.94 2.59
CA ILE A 198 -17.02 -10.36 2.76
C ILE A 198 -17.11 -11.89 2.90
N ALA A 199 -16.43 -12.63 2.03
CA ALA A 199 -16.42 -14.09 2.08
C ALA A 199 -15.85 -14.65 3.41
N ASN A 200 -14.84 -13.97 3.97
CA ASN A 200 -14.29 -14.32 5.28
C ASN A 200 -15.25 -13.97 6.43
N ILE A 201 -15.96 -12.84 6.36
CA ILE A 201 -16.97 -12.44 7.36
C ILE A 201 -18.10 -13.49 7.42
N PHE A 202 -18.60 -13.93 6.27
CA PHE A 202 -19.64 -14.94 6.17
C PHE A 202 -19.14 -16.39 6.36
N ARG A 203 -17.83 -16.56 6.64
CA ARG A 203 -17.18 -17.86 6.89
C ARG A 203 -17.46 -18.90 5.81
N ILE A 204 -17.46 -18.54 4.53
CA ILE A 204 -17.75 -19.44 3.41
C ILE A 204 -16.69 -20.56 3.36
N PRO A 205 -17.06 -21.85 3.55
CA PRO A 205 -16.08 -22.93 3.81
C PRO A 205 -15.12 -23.17 2.65
N HIS A 206 -15.60 -23.08 1.40
CA HIS A 206 -14.82 -23.41 0.22
C HIS A 206 -13.73 -22.38 -0.09
N LEU A 207 -13.87 -21.13 0.33
CA LEU A 207 -12.86 -20.09 0.12
C LEU A 207 -11.65 -20.24 1.07
N LYS A 208 -11.84 -20.82 2.25
CA LYS A 208 -10.72 -21.11 3.18
C LYS A 208 -9.68 -22.05 2.59
N ILE A 209 -10.10 -22.99 1.74
CA ILE A 209 -9.22 -23.95 1.08
C ILE A 209 -8.38 -23.28 -0.01
N ILE A 210 -8.98 -22.37 -0.78
CA ILE A 210 -8.34 -21.75 -1.96
C ILE A 210 -7.34 -20.66 -1.56
N ALA A 211 -7.62 -19.88 -0.54
CA ALA A 211 -6.82 -18.70 -0.19
C ALA A 211 -6.02 -18.82 1.11
N GLY A 212 -6.17 -19.91 1.81
CA GLY A 212 -5.34 -20.37 2.93
C GLY A 212 -5.08 -19.40 4.07
N ASP A 213 -4.78 -18.14 3.80
CA ASP A 213 -4.34 -17.17 4.79
C ASP A 213 -4.89 -15.78 4.51
N MET A 214 -5.72 -15.27 5.42
CA MET A 214 -6.33 -13.95 5.27
C MET A 214 -5.27 -12.83 5.17
N ALA A 215 -4.21 -12.89 5.97
CA ALA A 215 -3.16 -11.87 5.94
C ALA A 215 -2.43 -11.86 4.59
N ALA A 216 -2.11 -13.04 4.04
CA ALA A 216 -1.46 -13.18 2.75
C ALA A 216 -2.32 -12.62 1.61
N ALA A 217 -3.60 -13.02 1.56
CA ALA A 217 -4.52 -12.55 0.54
C ALA A 217 -4.72 -11.01 0.61
N CYS A 218 -4.95 -10.46 1.80
CA CYS A 218 -5.09 -9.02 1.98
C CYS A 218 -3.84 -8.26 1.54
N CYS A 219 -2.66 -8.67 1.98
CA CYS A 219 -1.41 -8.01 1.61
C CYS A 219 -1.12 -8.10 0.11
N LEU A 220 -1.37 -9.25 -0.54
CA LEU A 220 -1.20 -9.40 -1.99
C LEU A 220 -2.16 -8.49 -2.76
N LEU A 221 -3.44 -8.42 -2.37
CA LEU A 221 -4.42 -7.58 -3.02
C LEU A 221 -4.13 -6.08 -2.82
N ILE A 222 -3.65 -5.69 -1.64
CA ILE A 222 -3.20 -4.31 -1.37
C ILE A 222 -1.96 -3.98 -2.21
N ALA A 223 -0.97 -4.86 -2.30
CA ALA A 223 0.20 -4.66 -3.16
C ALA A 223 -0.20 -4.56 -4.64
N ALA A 224 -1.11 -5.43 -5.11
CA ALA A 224 -1.67 -5.38 -6.45
C ALA A 224 -2.43 -4.08 -6.73
N LEU A 225 -3.16 -3.54 -5.74
CA LEU A 225 -3.84 -2.25 -5.83
C LEU A 225 -2.84 -1.11 -6.08
N PHE A 226 -1.75 -1.05 -5.31
CA PHE A 226 -0.73 -0.02 -5.50
C PHE A 226 0.02 -0.18 -6.81
N GLU A 227 0.40 -1.40 -7.20
CA GLU A 227 1.03 -1.65 -8.51
C GLU A 227 0.09 -1.28 -9.66
N SER A 228 -1.21 -1.53 -9.54
CA SER A 228 -2.21 -1.09 -10.51
C SER A 228 -2.27 0.44 -10.62
N CYS A 229 -2.22 1.15 -9.46
CA CYS A 229 -2.15 2.62 -9.44
C CYS A 229 -0.87 3.15 -10.10
N ILE A 230 0.24 2.44 -9.96
CA ILE A 230 1.50 2.78 -10.63
C ILE A 230 1.40 2.52 -12.14
N GLN A 231 0.86 1.38 -12.54
CA GLN A 231 0.75 1.00 -13.97
C GLN A 231 -0.18 1.92 -14.76
N CYS A 232 -1.29 2.38 -14.17
CA CYS A 232 -2.18 3.33 -14.83
C CYS A 232 -1.73 4.79 -14.71
N GLY A 233 -0.57 5.06 -14.08
CA GLY A 233 0.01 6.40 -13.99
C GLY A 233 -0.63 7.31 -12.94
N LEU A 234 -1.46 6.76 -12.04
CA LEU A 234 -2.00 7.51 -10.89
C LEU A 234 -0.91 7.85 -9.88
N ILE A 235 0.11 7.00 -9.77
CA ILE A 235 1.32 7.22 -8.97
C ILE A 235 2.50 7.37 -9.92
N LEU A 236 3.16 8.53 -9.89
CA LEU A 236 4.28 8.85 -10.77
C LEU A 236 5.55 8.08 -10.38
N VAL A 237 6.13 7.41 -11.35
CA VAL A 237 7.39 6.67 -11.22
C VAL A 237 8.48 7.27 -12.12
N ASN A 238 9.73 7.07 -11.75
CA ASN A 238 10.89 7.65 -12.41
C ASN A 238 11.03 7.24 -13.91
N ASN A 239 10.50 6.07 -14.28
CA ASN A 239 10.61 5.55 -15.65
C ASN A 239 9.59 6.14 -16.65
N ARG A 240 8.65 6.98 -16.18
CA ARG A 240 7.60 7.56 -17.03
C ARG A 240 7.79 9.05 -17.35
N TYR A 241 8.92 9.62 -17.01
CA TYR A 241 9.20 11.00 -17.41
C TYR A 241 9.17 11.16 -18.93
N GLY A 242 9.65 10.18 -19.68
CA GLY A 242 9.58 10.18 -21.13
C GLY A 242 8.16 10.28 -21.68
N GLU A 243 7.19 9.53 -21.13
CA GLU A 243 5.77 9.59 -21.53
C GLU A 243 5.12 10.92 -21.15
N LEU A 244 5.51 11.51 -20.00
CA LEU A 244 5.02 12.82 -19.56
C LEU A 244 5.53 13.95 -20.47
N PHE A 245 6.78 13.86 -20.90
CA PHE A 245 7.37 14.83 -21.83
C PHE A 245 6.81 14.69 -23.25
N GLN A 246 6.56 13.48 -23.73
CA GLN A 246 5.90 13.26 -25.03
C GLN A 246 4.45 13.79 -25.05
N ALA A 247 3.74 13.79 -23.92
CA ALA A 247 2.40 14.32 -23.82
C ALA A 247 2.38 15.87 -23.77
N SER A 248 3.49 16.53 -23.47
CA SER A 248 3.64 18.00 -23.54
C SER A 248 3.96 18.42 -24.98
N ARG A 249 3.07 18.13 -25.93
CA ARG A 249 3.19 18.61 -27.32
C ARG A 249 3.28 20.15 -27.31
N GLY A 250 4.39 20.65 -27.77
CA GLY A 250 4.65 22.11 -27.91
C GLY A 250 5.75 22.66 -26.99
N ILE A 251 6.35 21.85 -26.11
CA ILE A 251 7.55 22.23 -25.38
C ILE A 251 8.68 21.32 -25.83
N ASN A 252 9.63 21.88 -26.56
CA ASN A 252 10.88 21.18 -26.86
C ASN A 252 11.71 21.10 -25.59
N ALA A 253 11.88 19.92 -25.05
CA ALA A 253 12.66 19.68 -23.83
C ALA A 253 13.64 18.53 -24.03
N GLN A 254 14.83 18.71 -23.50
CA GLN A 254 15.90 17.72 -23.53
C GLN A 254 16.30 17.37 -22.09
N ILE A 255 16.41 16.09 -21.79
CA ILE A 255 16.85 15.61 -20.48
C ILE A 255 18.24 14.99 -20.66
N SER A 256 19.19 15.50 -19.91
CA SER A 256 20.53 14.95 -19.81
C SER A 256 20.83 14.37 -18.41
N ASP A 257 21.78 13.48 -18.32
CA ASP A 257 22.33 13.04 -17.04
C ASP A 257 23.36 14.07 -16.49
N ARG A 258 23.95 13.80 -15.33
CA ARG A 258 24.99 14.66 -14.72
C ARG A 258 26.24 14.79 -15.58
N ASN A 259 26.47 13.89 -16.49
CA ASN A 259 27.61 13.90 -17.41
C ASN A 259 27.24 14.52 -18.77
N LEU A 260 26.07 15.20 -18.82
CA LEU A 260 25.53 15.84 -20.02
C LEU A 260 25.28 14.88 -21.19
N ASN A 261 25.08 13.59 -20.91
CA ASN A 261 24.63 12.67 -21.95
C ASN A 261 23.11 12.78 -22.07
N ILE A 262 22.63 12.97 -23.30
CA ILE A 262 21.21 13.07 -23.63
C ILE A 262 20.57 11.73 -23.32
N ARG A 263 19.57 11.75 -22.44
CA ARG A 263 18.77 10.59 -22.10
C ARG A 263 17.41 10.58 -22.79
N TYR A 264 16.94 11.78 -23.12
CA TYR A 264 15.65 11.94 -23.75
C TYR A 264 15.50 13.29 -24.41
N THR A 265 14.89 13.33 -25.62
CA THR A 265 14.56 14.55 -26.38
C THR A 265 13.10 14.48 -26.85
N THR A 266 12.33 15.57 -26.73
CA THR A 266 10.96 15.64 -27.21
C THR A 266 10.95 16.05 -28.68
N GLY A 267 10.48 15.16 -29.57
CA GLY A 267 10.12 15.47 -30.96
C GLY A 267 11.20 16.18 -31.79
N ASP A 268 10.78 17.07 -32.67
CA ASP A 268 11.62 17.77 -33.67
C ASP A 268 12.40 18.97 -33.06
N GLY A 269 12.72 18.91 -31.79
CA GLY A 269 13.49 19.97 -31.09
C GLY A 269 14.95 20.03 -31.53
N ILE A 270 15.52 21.22 -31.50
CA ILE A 270 16.95 21.43 -31.71
C ILE A 270 17.69 20.74 -30.56
N GLU A 271 18.48 19.72 -30.89
CA GLU A 271 19.35 19.08 -29.91
C GLU A 271 20.52 20.00 -29.55
N LEU A 272 20.68 20.25 -28.25
CA LEU A 272 21.85 20.93 -27.71
C LEU A 272 22.97 19.92 -27.53
N ASP A 273 24.16 20.26 -28.00
CA ASP A 273 25.34 19.45 -27.74
C ASP A 273 25.87 19.66 -26.30
N LYS A 274 26.93 18.94 -25.92
CA LYS A 274 27.45 19.00 -24.54
C LYS A 274 28.00 20.37 -24.15
N GLU A 275 28.58 21.09 -25.09
CA GLU A 275 29.16 22.43 -24.83
C GLU A 275 28.05 23.45 -24.67
N GLU A 276 27.05 23.42 -25.54
CA GLU A 276 25.86 24.25 -25.46
C GLU A 276 25.05 24.02 -24.18
N MET A 277 24.93 22.74 -23.74
CA MET A 277 24.27 22.42 -22.46
C MET A 277 25.05 22.98 -21.26
N LYS A 278 26.38 23.02 -21.34
CA LYS A 278 27.23 23.56 -20.29
C LYS A 278 27.09 25.08 -20.21
N GLU A 279 27.07 25.74 -21.36
CA GLU A 279 26.83 27.19 -21.46
C GLU A 279 25.44 27.61 -21.00
N ALA A 280 24.40 26.83 -21.32
CA ALA A 280 23.03 27.05 -20.85
C ALA A 280 22.88 26.86 -19.33
N LEU A 281 23.69 25.98 -18.69
CA LEU A 281 23.71 25.80 -17.24
C LEU A 281 24.43 26.94 -16.50
N GLU A 282 25.45 27.53 -17.13
CA GLU A 282 26.20 28.65 -16.57
C GLU A 282 25.46 30.02 -16.77
N ASN A 283 24.65 30.11 -17.83
CA ASN A 283 23.88 31.33 -18.18
C ASN A 283 22.37 31.05 -18.12
N PRO A 284 21.65 31.42 -17.05
CA PRO A 284 20.20 31.20 -16.91
C PRO A 284 19.30 31.88 -17.96
N GLY A 285 19.83 32.61 -18.88
CA GLY A 285 19.11 33.29 -19.97
C GLY A 285 19.56 32.85 -21.38
N TYR A 286 20.24 31.72 -21.50
CA TYR A 286 20.71 31.23 -22.79
C TYR A 286 19.54 30.91 -23.73
N GLU A 287 19.44 31.62 -24.86
CA GLU A 287 18.47 31.34 -25.91
C GLU A 287 19.20 30.96 -27.20
N LYS A 288 19.04 29.75 -27.68
CA LYS A 288 19.49 29.34 -29.00
C LYS A 288 18.45 29.74 -30.04
N LYS A 289 18.72 30.76 -30.82
CA LYS A 289 17.90 31.10 -32.00
C LYS A 289 18.18 30.09 -33.10
N GLY A 290 17.20 29.22 -33.38
CA GLY A 290 17.29 28.31 -34.52
C GLY A 290 17.36 29.11 -35.83
N SER A 291 18.33 28.80 -36.68
CA SER A 291 18.28 29.21 -38.07
C SER A 291 17.15 28.44 -38.76
N VAL A 292 16.14 29.16 -39.25
CA VAL A 292 15.05 28.62 -40.10
C VAL A 292 15.61 28.21 -41.43
#